data_7c9cbe9766304842e55755de8de186c1
#
_entry.id   7c9cbe9766304842e55755de8de186c1
#
_cell.length_a   1.000
_cell.length_b   1.000
_cell.length_c   1.000
_cell.angle_alpha   90.00
_cell.angle_beta   90.00
_cell.angle_gamma   90.00
#
_symmetry.space_group_name_H-M   'P 1'
#
loop_
_entity.id
_entity.type
_entity.pdbx_description
1 polymer ?
#
loop_
_entity_poly.entity_id
_entity_poly.type
_entity_poly.pdbx_seq_one_letter_code
_entity_poly.pdbx_strand_id
1 'polypeptide(L)'
;MTSRILFLLPLFAMISCGKVTPADNDEEPSNPDNPTVEISVPDNYVKVETSGSYTFIATSSNAAGGESVSIPKEYHICKYAVTNSEWKAYIDATGAPSPKYWNGKSIPEGREKHPVLWISCTEAEAYCKWLSDKTEGWTFRLPTSAEWEFAAAGTARTAYPWGEKADASYSGGALNSKFNYNAVIAAEVLKNPDRMATYNNSKSIRYGQQDKISDIISVSATGGVTGWVDHTNYLGFIYTDIFTEINDAGGNTCAVDAYPEGASWCGCLNMCGNCWEWTSSIEVAQNGAEKGQSVNVIRGGSWYANASSCKASFRGEGRKASSAYNTVGFRLVAEPTK
;
A
#
# COMPACT_ATOMS: atom_id res chain seq x y z
N MET A 1 31.76 36.40 -5.16
CA MET A 1 31.76 35.59 -3.92
C MET A 1 30.78 34.43 -4.12
N THR A 2 31.34 33.32 -4.47
CA THR A 2 30.60 32.08 -4.88
C THR A 2 30.49 31.19 -3.66
N SER A 3 29.29 31.00 -3.14
CA SER A 3 29.02 30.04 -2.06
C SER A 3 28.59 28.74 -2.69
N ARG A 4 29.41 27.68 -2.57
CA ARG A 4 29.08 26.32 -2.94
C ARG A 4 28.31 25.69 -1.80
N ILE A 5 27.06 25.31 -2.06
CA ILE A 5 26.27 24.45 -1.18
C ILE A 5 26.63 23.00 -1.51
N LEU A 6 27.22 22.34 -0.52
CA LEU A 6 27.61 20.94 -0.56
C LEU A 6 26.40 20.07 -0.19
N PHE A 7 25.86 19.34 -1.16
CA PHE A 7 24.86 18.30 -0.88
C PHE A 7 25.56 17.05 -0.32
N LEU A 8 25.30 16.74 0.93
CA LEU A 8 25.66 15.44 1.52
C LEU A 8 24.61 14.40 1.10
N LEU A 9 24.98 13.52 0.21
CA LEU A 9 24.29 12.25 -0.04
C LEU A 9 24.54 11.31 1.15
N PRO A 10 23.56 10.54 1.60
CA PRO A 10 23.80 9.50 2.59
C PRO A 10 24.66 8.39 1.97
N LEU A 11 25.77 8.12 2.63
CA LEU A 11 26.78 7.16 2.30
C LEU A 11 26.21 5.74 2.51
N PHE A 12 25.95 5.01 1.44
CA PHE A 12 25.78 3.56 1.50
C PHE A 12 27.12 2.95 1.93
N ALA A 13 27.15 2.27 3.05
CA ALA A 13 28.32 1.53 3.50
C ALA A 13 28.65 0.41 2.51
N MET A 14 29.69 0.60 1.73
CA MET A 14 30.29 -0.49 0.95
C MET A 14 31.09 -1.38 1.89
N ILE A 15 30.65 -2.61 2.04
CA ILE A 15 31.46 -3.65 2.68
C ILE A 15 32.52 -4.09 1.70
N SER A 16 33.77 -3.90 2.08
CA SER A 16 34.97 -4.25 1.34
C SER A 16 35.09 -5.76 1.17
N CYS A 17 35.14 -6.21 -0.07
CA CYS A 17 35.42 -7.61 -0.43
C CYS A 17 36.93 -7.85 -0.40
N GLY A 18 37.40 -8.67 0.56
CA GLY A 18 38.77 -9.16 0.62
C GLY A 18 39.00 -10.22 -0.47
N LYS A 19 40.05 -10.03 -1.29
CA LYS A 19 40.52 -11.02 -2.25
C LYS A 19 41.09 -12.25 -1.56
N VAL A 20 40.59 -13.42 -1.93
CA VAL A 20 41.22 -14.71 -1.59
C VAL A 20 41.86 -15.29 -2.84
N THR A 21 43.16 -15.60 -2.75
CA THR A 21 43.93 -16.34 -3.75
C THR A 21 43.69 -17.84 -3.62
N PRO A 22 43.67 -18.63 -4.71
CA PRO A 22 43.49 -20.09 -4.61
C PRO A 22 44.77 -20.79 -4.18
N ALA A 23 44.64 -21.75 -3.29
CA ALA A 23 45.67 -22.72 -2.95
C ALA A 23 45.08 -24.14 -2.94
N ASP A 24 45.92 -25.09 -3.24
CA ASP A 24 45.75 -26.44 -3.71
C ASP A 24 44.95 -27.39 -2.83
N ASN A 25 44.47 -28.48 -3.46
CA ASN A 25 43.78 -29.64 -2.94
C ASN A 25 44.45 -30.30 -1.74
N ASP A 26 43.69 -30.53 -0.70
CA ASP A 26 43.83 -31.72 0.19
C ASP A 26 42.51 -31.94 0.94
N GLU A 27 42.12 -33.22 1.12
CA GLU A 27 40.88 -33.70 1.72
C GLU A 27 40.65 -33.14 3.12
N GLU A 28 39.56 -32.39 3.34
CA GLU A 28 39.17 -31.88 4.64
C GLU A 28 38.34 -32.89 5.44
N PRO A 29 38.64 -33.06 6.74
CA PRO A 29 37.74 -33.74 7.67
C PRO A 29 36.55 -32.79 7.96
N SER A 30 35.35 -33.34 7.93
CA SER A 30 34.08 -32.66 8.25
C SER A 30 34.18 -31.89 9.58
N ASN A 31 34.22 -30.55 9.50
CA ASN A 31 34.16 -29.67 10.66
C ASN A 31 32.69 -29.33 10.94
N PRO A 32 32.12 -29.65 12.13
CA PRO A 32 30.73 -29.33 12.45
C PRO A 32 30.47 -27.88 12.80
N ASP A 33 31.47 -27.00 12.78
CA ASP A 33 31.36 -25.57 13.10
C ASP A 33 31.63 -24.69 11.88
N ASN A 34 30.85 -24.86 10.82
CA ASN A 34 30.75 -23.81 9.82
C ASN A 34 29.76 -22.74 10.35
N PRO A 35 30.19 -21.53 10.73
CA PRO A 35 29.25 -20.52 11.18
C PRO A 35 28.29 -20.25 10.02
N THR A 36 27.02 -20.58 10.21
CA THR A 36 25.96 -20.11 9.35
C THR A 36 26.08 -18.61 9.32
N VAL A 37 26.51 -18.05 8.18
CA VAL A 37 26.50 -16.60 7.97
C VAL A 37 25.06 -16.19 8.05
N GLU A 38 24.70 -15.55 9.17
CA GLU A 38 23.36 -15.05 9.38
C GLU A 38 23.19 -13.82 8.46
N ILE A 39 22.49 -14.03 7.34
CA ILE A 39 22.19 -12.95 6.39
C ILE A 39 21.22 -12.03 7.09
N SER A 40 21.65 -10.80 7.40
CA SER A 40 20.80 -9.82 8.07
C SER A 40 19.57 -9.48 7.20
N VAL A 41 18.41 -9.43 7.85
CA VAL A 41 17.16 -9.01 7.20
C VAL A 41 17.31 -7.59 6.67
N PRO A 42 16.89 -7.30 5.43
CA PRO A 42 16.95 -5.93 4.90
C PRO A 42 16.19 -4.95 5.80
N ASP A 43 16.67 -3.72 5.87
CA ASP A 43 16.00 -2.65 6.61
C ASP A 43 14.52 -2.52 6.20
N ASN A 44 13.68 -2.17 7.15
CA ASN A 44 12.23 -2.04 6.98
C ASN A 44 11.44 -3.32 6.69
N TYR A 45 12.06 -4.50 6.78
CA TYR A 45 11.33 -5.76 6.74
C TYR A 45 11.10 -6.33 8.13
N VAL A 46 9.94 -6.93 8.32
CA VAL A 46 9.58 -7.64 9.56
C VAL A 46 9.43 -9.12 9.28
N LYS A 47 9.97 -9.92 10.18
CA LYS A 47 9.78 -11.36 10.20
C LYS A 47 8.36 -11.70 10.62
N VAL A 48 7.69 -12.52 9.82
CA VAL A 48 6.36 -13.05 10.09
C VAL A 48 6.46 -14.56 10.24
N GLU A 49 6.12 -15.06 11.41
CA GLU A 49 6.08 -16.50 11.71
C GLU A 49 4.63 -17.01 11.65
N THR A 50 4.43 -18.17 11.06
CA THR A 50 3.12 -18.78 10.84
C THR A 50 3.11 -20.26 11.19
N SER A 51 1.92 -20.86 11.25
CA SER A 51 1.77 -22.31 11.37
C SER A 51 2.01 -23.09 10.06
N GLY A 52 2.27 -22.39 8.96
CA GLY A 52 2.36 -22.96 7.62
C GLY A 52 1.01 -23.04 6.89
N SER A 53 -0.06 -22.56 7.54
CA SER A 53 -1.40 -22.45 6.95
C SER A 53 -2.10 -21.19 7.45
N TYR A 54 -3.02 -20.68 6.65
CA TYR A 54 -3.87 -19.55 7.01
C TYR A 54 -5.30 -19.79 6.50
N THR A 55 -6.28 -19.42 7.32
CA THR A 55 -7.69 -19.43 6.92
C THR A 55 -8.14 -17.99 6.73
N PHE A 56 -8.53 -17.63 5.51
CA PHE A 56 -9.02 -16.30 5.19
C PHE A 56 -10.15 -15.85 6.10
N ILE A 57 -10.20 -14.55 6.37
CA ILE A 57 -11.32 -13.95 7.10
C ILE A 57 -12.56 -14.03 6.20
N ALA A 58 -13.65 -14.57 6.73
CA ALA A 58 -14.91 -14.62 6.01
C ALA A 58 -15.48 -13.21 5.82
N THR A 59 -15.81 -12.84 4.59
CA THR A 59 -16.50 -11.59 4.27
C THR A 59 -17.82 -11.88 3.58
N SER A 60 -18.83 -11.07 3.84
CA SER A 60 -20.15 -11.17 3.20
C SER A 60 -20.11 -10.90 1.68
N SER A 61 -19.05 -10.27 1.19
CA SER A 61 -18.89 -9.88 -0.21
C SER A 61 -17.95 -10.79 -1.01
N ASN A 62 -17.34 -11.80 -0.38
CA ASN A 62 -16.34 -12.62 -1.04
C ASN A 62 -16.49 -14.09 -0.67
N ALA A 63 -16.78 -14.94 -1.66
CA ALA A 63 -17.01 -16.37 -1.48
C ALA A 63 -15.79 -17.16 -0.95
N ALA A 64 -14.60 -16.58 -1.00
CA ALA A 64 -13.37 -17.20 -0.52
C ALA A 64 -13.10 -16.99 0.98
N GLY A 65 -14.00 -16.32 1.71
CA GLY A 65 -13.89 -16.20 3.17
C GLY A 65 -14.01 -17.55 3.85
N GLY A 66 -13.05 -17.88 4.71
CA GLY A 66 -13.01 -19.14 5.45
C GLY A 66 -12.25 -20.27 4.76
N GLU A 67 -11.72 -20.07 3.55
CA GLU A 67 -10.85 -21.05 2.89
C GLU A 67 -9.47 -21.09 3.55
N SER A 68 -9.00 -22.30 3.85
CA SER A 68 -7.65 -22.51 4.36
C SER A 68 -6.67 -22.73 3.21
N VAL A 69 -5.54 -22.03 3.26
CA VAL A 69 -4.48 -22.10 2.27
C VAL A 69 -3.13 -22.32 2.94
N SER A 70 -2.19 -22.93 2.20
CA SER A 70 -0.80 -23.03 2.64
C SER A 70 -0.13 -21.66 2.50
N ILE A 71 0.65 -21.27 3.53
CA ILE A 71 1.55 -20.12 3.51
C ILE A 71 2.91 -20.54 4.06
N PRO A 72 4.01 -19.83 3.76
CA PRO A 72 5.31 -20.12 4.36
C PRO A 72 5.23 -20.08 5.89
N LYS A 73 5.99 -20.96 6.56
CA LYS A 73 6.11 -20.92 8.03
C LYS A 73 6.79 -19.67 8.52
N GLU A 74 7.61 -19.07 7.65
CA GLU A 74 8.32 -17.83 7.89
C GLU A 74 8.48 -17.08 6.57
N TYR A 75 8.27 -15.75 6.61
CA TYR A 75 8.60 -14.84 5.53
C TYR A 75 8.89 -13.44 6.11
N HIS A 76 9.55 -12.61 5.32
CA HIS A 76 9.83 -11.23 5.71
C HIS A 76 9.02 -10.30 4.81
N ILE A 77 8.16 -9.47 5.39
CA ILE A 77 7.35 -8.50 4.64
C ILE A 77 7.81 -7.07 4.92
N CYS A 78 7.86 -6.23 3.90
CA CYS A 78 8.19 -4.83 4.08
C CYS A 78 7.13 -4.13 4.93
N LYS A 79 7.56 -3.34 5.92
CA LYS A 79 6.67 -2.53 6.75
C LYS A 79 5.82 -1.56 5.94
N TYR A 80 6.33 -1.13 4.80
CA TYR A 80 5.80 -0.05 3.99
C TYR A 80 5.53 -0.51 2.56
N ALA A 81 4.61 0.19 1.88
CA ALA A 81 4.52 0.13 0.43
C ALA A 81 5.77 0.77 -0.21
N VAL A 82 6.12 0.34 -1.42
CA VAL A 82 7.24 0.94 -2.18
C VAL A 82 6.94 2.40 -2.46
N THR A 83 7.90 3.25 -2.15
CA THR A 83 7.80 4.71 -2.25
C THR A 83 8.14 5.24 -3.64
N ASN A 84 7.75 6.48 -3.90
CA ASN A 84 8.19 7.19 -5.11
C ASN A 84 9.73 7.31 -5.19
N SER A 85 10.42 7.52 -4.06
CA SER A 85 11.89 7.57 -4.04
C SER A 85 12.54 6.25 -4.44
N GLU A 86 12.04 5.14 -3.92
CA GLU A 86 12.55 3.80 -4.25
C GLU A 86 12.26 3.46 -5.72
N TRP A 87 11.07 3.81 -6.22
CA TRP A 87 10.73 3.66 -7.64
C TRP A 87 11.60 4.54 -8.54
N LYS A 88 11.93 5.76 -8.10
CA LYS A 88 12.85 6.65 -8.82
C LYS A 88 14.22 6.02 -9.00
N ALA A 89 14.76 5.39 -7.97
CA ALA A 89 16.04 4.69 -8.05
C ALA A 89 16.01 3.54 -9.08
N TYR A 90 14.89 2.82 -9.16
CA TYR A 90 14.67 1.79 -10.18
C TYR A 90 14.61 2.37 -11.60
N ILE A 91 13.85 3.45 -11.81
CA ILE A 91 13.77 4.14 -13.11
C ILE A 91 15.15 4.65 -13.56
N ASP A 92 15.91 5.25 -12.65
CA ASP A 92 17.23 5.80 -12.98
C ASP A 92 18.23 4.70 -13.36
N ALA A 93 18.11 3.53 -12.73
CA ALA A 93 19.00 2.41 -12.99
C ALA A 93 18.64 1.62 -14.27
N THR A 94 17.36 1.58 -14.64
CA THR A 94 16.88 0.66 -15.69
C THR A 94 16.32 1.37 -16.92
N GLY A 95 15.99 2.65 -16.82
CA GLY A 95 15.26 3.38 -17.84
C GLY A 95 13.78 3.03 -17.94
N ALA A 96 13.22 2.35 -16.93
CA ALA A 96 11.78 2.03 -16.87
C ALA A 96 10.92 3.30 -16.98
N PRO A 97 9.67 3.19 -17.44
CA PRO A 97 8.79 4.34 -17.57
C PRO A 97 8.41 4.94 -16.20
N SER A 98 8.20 6.25 -16.19
CA SER A 98 7.72 6.96 -15.02
C SER A 98 6.20 6.79 -14.86
N PRO A 99 5.67 6.82 -13.63
CA PRO A 99 4.23 6.88 -13.38
C PRO A 99 3.59 8.10 -14.06
N LYS A 100 2.34 7.96 -14.51
CA LYS A 100 1.65 8.99 -15.29
C LYS A 100 1.52 10.36 -14.61
N TYR A 101 1.49 10.39 -13.27
CA TYR A 101 1.36 11.64 -12.51
C TYR A 101 2.70 12.36 -12.25
N TRP A 102 3.82 11.77 -12.69
CA TRP A 102 5.12 12.43 -12.61
C TRP A 102 5.34 13.37 -13.80
N ASN A 103 6.09 14.43 -13.57
CA ASN A 103 6.57 15.28 -14.66
C ASN A 103 7.89 14.73 -15.21
N GLY A 104 7.81 13.97 -16.30
CA GLY A 104 8.96 13.24 -16.82
C GLY A 104 9.47 12.24 -15.78
N LYS A 105 10.73 12.38 -15.34
CA LYS A 105 11.33 11.55 -14.29
C LYS A 105 11.32 12.20 -12.90
N SER A 106 10.65 13.32 -12.74
CA SER A 106 10.62 14.06 -11.47
C SER A 106 9.44 13.64 -10.61
N ILE A 107 9.73 13.23 -9.37
CA ILE A 107 8.69 12.99 -8.36
C ILE A 107 7.98 14.32 -8.09
N PRO A 108 6.64 14.37 -7.98
CA PRO A 108 5.95 15.56 -7.52
C PRO A 108 6.44 15.99 -6.13
N GLU A 109 6.56 17.29 -5.92
CA GLU A 109 7.08 17.88 -4.66
C GLU A 109 6.33 17.34 -3.43
N GLY A 110 7.08 16.92 -2.41
CA GLY A 110 6.56 16.39 -1.16
C GLY A 110 6.02 14.96 -1.27
N ARG A 111 6.17 14.28 -2.42
CA ARG A 111 5.67 12.92 -2.63
C ARG A 111 6.75 11.84 -2.57
N GLU A 112 7.96 12.17 -2.16
CA GLU A 112 9.10 11.26 -2.12
C GLU A 112 8.82 10.02 -1.27
N LYS A 113 8.19 10.18 -0.11
CA LYS A 113 7.80 9.12 0.83
C LYS A 113 6.40 8.56 0.61
N HIS A 114 5.64 9.03 -0.35
CA HIS A 114 4.33 8.49 -0.66
C HIS A 114 4.47 7.19 -1.46
N PRO A 115 3.48 6.27 -1.38
CA PRO A 115 3.51 5.07 -2.20
C PRO A 115 3.52 5.42 -3.67
N VAL A 116 4.29 4.69 -4.46
CA VAL A 116 4.22 4.81 -5.90
C VAL A 116 2.92 4.21 -6.41
N LEU A 117 2.22 4.92 -7.29
CA LEU A 117 0.97 4.53 -7.92
C LEU A 117 1.12 4.51 -9.45
N TRP A 118 0.06 4.12 -10.16
CA TRP A 118 0.09 4.06 -11.62
C TRP A 118 1.15 3.11 -12.14
N ILE A 119 1.35 2.00 -11.47
CA ILE A 119 2.20 0.88 -11.85
C ILE A 119 1.36 -0.37 -12.02
N SER A 120 1.64 -1.13 -13.07
CA SER A 120 1.04 -2.44 -13.30
C SER A 120 1.68 -3.51 -12.39
N CYS A 121 1.00 -4.64 -12.23
CA CYS A 121 1.58 -5.79 -11.52
C CYS A 121 2.86 -6.28 -12.18
N THR A 122 2.89 -6.32 -13.51
CA THR A 122 4.07 -6.72 -14.29
C THR A 122 5.27 -5.79 -14.04
N GLU A 123 5.05 -4.48 -13.93
CA GLU A 123 6.11 -3.53 -13.58
C GLU A 123 6.58 -3.70 -12.13
N ALA A 124 5.66 -3.98 -11.20
CA ALA A 124 6.01 -4.29 -9.81
C ALA A 124 6.85 -5.57 -9.71
N GLU A 125 6.53 -6.62 -10.48
CA GLU A 125 7.34 -7.85 -10.58
C GLU A 125 8.73 -7.58 -11.18
N ALA A 126 8.82 -6.71 -12.19
CA ALA A 126 10.11 -6.30 -12.76
C ALA A 126 10.97 -5.54 -11.73
N TYR A 127 10.35 -4.70 -10.90
CA TYR A 127 11.01 -4.07 -9.76
C TYR A 127 11.53 -5.09 -8.75
N CYS A 128 10.71 -6.09 -8.38
CA CYS A 128 11.12 -7.17 -7.49
C CYS A 128 12.36 -7.90 -8.01
N LYS A 129 12.37 -8.24 -9.31
CA LYS A 129 13.51 -8.88 -9.94
C LYS A 129 14.76 -8.00 -9.89
N TRP A 130 14.64 -6.73 -10.27
CA TRP A 130 15.75 -5.78 -10.24
C TRP A 130 16.35 -5.65 -8.83
N LEU A 131 15.50 -5.58 -7.80
CA LEU A 131 15.95 -5.47 -6.42
C LEU A 131 16.66 -6.76 -5.97
N SER A 132 16.14 -7.93 -6.35
CA SER A 132 16.76 -9.24 -6.08
C SER A 132 18.15 -9.34 -6.72
N ASP A 133 18.30 -8.90 -7.96
CA ASP A 133 19.58 -8.93 -8.69
C ASP A 133 20.64 -8.01 -8.03
N LYS A 134 20.24 -7.08 -7.17
CA LYS A 134 21.13 -6.11 -6.50
C LYS A 134 21.38 -6.38 -5.03
N THR A 135 20.59 -7.26 -4.42
CA THR A 135 20.64 -7.51 -2.97
C THR A 135 21.15 -8.93 -2.72
N GLU A 136 22.40 -9.05 -2.39
CA GLU A 136 23.02 -10.35 -2.10
C GLU A 136 22.31 -11.07 -0.96
N GLY A 137 22.06 -12.36 -1.15
CA GLY A 137 21.45 -13.22 -0.15
C GLY A 137 19.91 -13.09 -0.02
N TRP A 138 19.27 -12.23 -0.82
CA TRP A 138 17.82 -12.01 -0.75
C TRP A 138 17.13 -12.02 -2.11
N THR A 139 15.96 -12.64 -2.15
CA THR A 139 15.03 -12.59 -3.27
C THR A 139 13.78 -11.83 -2.87
N PHE A 140 13.33 -10.92 -3.71
CA PHE A 140 12.14 -10.11 -3.48
C PHE A 140 11.01 -10.50 -4.42
N ARG A 141 9.79 -10.47 -3.91
CA ARG A 141 8.58 -10.75 -4.67
C ARG A 141 7.37 -9.99 -4.11
N LEU A 142 6.28 -10.01 -4.83
CA LEU A 142 4.98 -9.62 -4.29
C LEU A 142 4.51 -10.63 -3.24
N PRO A 143 3.81 -10.19 -2.18
CA PRO A 143 3.13 -11.11 -1.27
C PRO A 143 2.01 -11.87 -2.01
N THR A 144 1.73 -13.08 -1.59
CA THR A 144 0.42 -13.69 -1.89
C THR A 144 -0.68 -12.96 -1.13
N SER A 145 -1.92 -13.10 -1.59
CA SER A 145 -3.08 -12.53 -0.91
C SER A 145 -3.23 -13.03 0.53
N ALA A 146 -2.82 -14.27 0.81
CA ALA A 146 -2.86 -14.86 2.15
C ALA A 146 -1.74 -14.34 3.06
N GLU A 147 -0.52 -14.20 2.58
CA GLU A 147 0.58 -13.60 3.31
C GLU A 147 0.26 -12.14 3.67
N TRP A 148 -0.30 -11.41 2.71
CA TRP A 148 -0.71 -10.02 2.93
C TRP A 148 -1.79 -9.92 4.03
N GLU A 149 -2.88 -10.73 3.93
CA GLU A 149 -3.98 -10.72 4.92
C GLU A 149 -3.48 -11.17 6.30
N PHE A 150 -2.62 -12.19 6.36
CA PHE A 150 -2.04 -12.62 7.62
C PHE A 150 -1.16 -11.53 8.26
N ALA A 151 -0.34 -10.84 7.49
CA ALA A 151 0.45 -9.72 7.99
C ALA A 151 -0.42 -8.56 8.49
N ALA A 152 -1.59 -8.35 7.87
CA ALA A 152 -2.54 -7.33 8.29
C ALA A 152 -3.30 -7.71 9.58
N ALA A 153 -3.85 -8.92 9.67
CA ALA A 153 -4.84 -9.30 10.67
C ALA A 153 -4.37 -10.38 11.69
N GLY A 154 -3.25 -11.04 11.41
CA GLY A 154 -2.67 -12.06 12.27
C GLY A 154 -3.58 -13.27 12.50
N THR A 155 -3.27 -14.01 13.56
CA THR A 155 -4.09 -15.15 14.02
C THR A 155 -5.44 -14.72 14.61
N ALA A 156 -5.52 -13.47 15.08
CA ALA A 156 -6.76 -12.90 15.61
C ALA A 156 -7.78 -12.64 14.50
N ARG A 157 -7.33 -12.52 13.24
CA ARG A 157 -8.18 -12.34 12.07
C ARG A 157 -9.11 -11.14 12.20
N THR A 158 -8.59 -10.03 12.72
CA THR A 158 -9.35 -8.80 12.94
C THR A 158 -9.75 -8.14 11.63
N ALA A 159 -10.87 -7.41 11.65
CA ALA A 159 -11.37 -6.71 10.47
C ALA A 159 -10.41 -5.62 9.96
N TYR A 160 -9.73 -4.94 10.87
CA TYR A 160 -8.69 -3.94 10.59
C TYR A 160 -7.38 -4.35 11.27
N PRO A 161 -6.23 -3.85 10.85
CA PRO A 161 -4.95 -4.20 11.45
C PRO A 161 -4.88 -4.03 12.97
N TRP A 162 -5.63 -3.11 13.54
CA TRP A 162 -5.69 -2.77 14.97
C TRP A 162 -6.90 -3.33 15.70
N GLY A 163 -7.85 -4.01 15.06
CA GLY A 163 -9.04 -4.57 15.71
C GLY A 163 -10.29 -4.63 14.82
N GLU A 164 -11.47 -4.70 15.45
CA GLU A 164 -12.73 -4.94 14.75
C GLU A 164 -13.40 -3.68 14.19
N LYS A 165 -12.97 -2.49 14.62
CA LYS A 165 -13.59 -1.21 14.24
C LYS A 165 -12.63 -0.34 13.45
N ALA A 166 -13.16 0.46 12.54
CA ALA A 166 -12.39 1.44 11.78
C ALA A 166 -11.73 2.51 12.67
N ASP A 167 -12.27 2.73 13.88
CA ASP A 167 -11.77 3.71 14.87
C ASP A 167 -11.54 5.11 14.27
N ALA A 168 -12.49 5.56 13.46
CA ALA A 168 -12.48 6.90 12.90
C ALA A 168 -13.63 7.72 13.47
N SER A 169 -13.33 8.94 13.88
CA SER A 169 -14.31 9.87 14.44
C SER A 169 -14.09 11.29 13.93
N TYR A 170 -15.15 12.06 13.85
CA TYR A 170 -15.06 13.48 13.48
C TYR A 170 -15.59 14.34 14.61
N SER A 171 -14.76 15.23 15.11
CA SER A 171 -15.14 16.18 16.18
C SER A 171 -14.28 17.44 16.09
N GLY A 172 -14.84 18.59 16.51
CA GLY A 172 -14.12 19.86 16.53
C GLY A 172 -13.58 20.31 15.17
N GLY A 173 -14.22 19.92 14.08
CA GLY A 173 -13.74 20.27 12.73
C GLY A 173 -12.58 19.40 12.21
N ALA A 174 -12.23 18.31 12.88
CA ALA A 174 -11.15 17.41 12.49
C ALA A 174 -11.58 15.95 12.44
N LEU A 175 -11.08 15.22 11.45
CA LEU A 175 -11.14 13.76 11.38
C LEU A 175 -9.98 13.19 12.20
N ASN A 176 -10.30 12.36 13.18
CA ASN A 176 -9.34 11.49 13.85
C ASN A 176 -9.47 10.09 13.24
N SER A 177 -8.40 9.58 12.67
CA SER A 177 -8.37 8.27 11.98
C SER A 177 -7.02 7.60 12.16
N LYS A 178 -7.01 6.26 12.11
CA LYS A 178 -5.81 5.44 12.11
C LYS A 178 -5.32 5.09 10.70
N PHE A 179 -5.98 5.60 9.66
CA PHE A 179 -5.67 5.27 8.27
C PHE A 179 -6.16 6.35 7.29
N ASN A 180 -5.59 6.35 6.10
CA ASN A 180 -5.94 7.26 5.02
C ASN A 180 -6.98 6.64 4.08
N TYR A 181 -8.18 7.19 4.05
CA TYR A 181 -9.30 6.73 3.23
C TYR A 181 -10.15 7.93 2.77
N ASN A 182 -11.24 7.70 2.05
CA ASN A 182 -11.99 8.78 1.40
C ASN A 182 -12.60 9.83 2.36
N ALA A 183 -12.82 9.50 3.63
CA ALA A 183 -13.27 10.48 4.60
C ALA A 183 -12.21 11.57 4.92
N VAL A 184 -10.92 11.28 4.68
CA VAL A 184 -9.84 12.27 4.82
C VAL A 184 -10.03 13.40 3.80
N ILE A 185 -10.35 13.05 2.55
CA ILE A 185 -10.66 14.04 1.50
C ILE A 185 -11.88 14.87 1.90
N ALA A 186 -12.94 14.21 2.38
CA ALA A 186 -14.15 14.90 2.83
C ALA A 186 -13.85 15.88 3.96
N ALA A 187 -13.03 15.48 4.94
CA ALA A 187 -12.63 16.34 6.04
C ALA A 187 -11.81 17.56 5.58
N GLU A 188 -10.95 17.40 4.57
CA GLU A 188 -10.17 18.49 3.98
C GLU A 188 -11.05 19.45 3.18
N VAL A 189 -12.01 18.95 2.42
CA VAL A 189 -13.03 19.79 1.73
C VAL A 189 -13.78 20.63 2.75
N LEU A 190 -14.15 20.06 3.90
CA LEU A 190 -14.86 20.78 4.97
C LEU A 190 -14.03 21.91 5.60
N LYS A 191 -12.72 21.81 5.58
CA LYS A 191 -11.82 22.86 6.09
C LYS A 191 -11.59 24.01 5.10
N ASN A 192 -11.93 23.82 3.83
CA ASN A 192 -11.72 24.82 2.79
C ASN A 192 -13.02 25.60 2.54
N PRO A 193 -13.10 26.90 2.94
CA PRO A 193 -14.32 27.70 2.82
C PRO A 193 -14.82 27.85 1.39
N ASP A 194 -13.92 27.95 0.42
CA ASP A 194 -14.30 28.12 -0.99
C ASP A 194 -14.88 26.82 -1.57
N ARG A 195 -14.28 25.68 -1.25
CA ARG A 195 -14.80 24.36 -1.63
C ARG A 195 -16.14 24.08 -0.95
N MET A 196 -16.31 24.47 0.32
CA MET A 196 -17.57 24.37 1.04
C MET A 196 -18.66 25.29 0.44
N ALA A 197 -18.30 26.50 0.05
CA ALA A 197 -19.24 27.42 -0.62
C ALA A 197 -19.71 26.83 -1.95
N THR A 198 -18.79 26.29 -2.76
CA THR A 198 -19.10 25.61 -4.01
C THR A 198 -20.01 24.39 -3.78
N TYR A 199 -19.69 23.57 -2.79
CA TYR A 199 -20.49 22.43 -2.38
C TYR A 199 -21.91 22.84 -1.97
N ASN A 200 -22.05 23.82 -1.09
CA ASN A 200 -23.33 24.32 -0.61
C ASN A 200 -24.17 24.94 -1.73
N ASN A 201 -23.56 25.73 -2.60
CA ASN A 201 -24.25 26.34 -3.75
C ASN A 201 -24.81 25.28 -4.71
N SER A 202 -24.04 24.26 -5.01
CA SER A 202 -24.49 23.18 -5.90
C SER A 202 -25.62 22.35 -5.29
N LYS A 203 -25.53 22.10 -3.99
CA LYS A 203 -26.53 21.38 -3.23
C LYS A 203 -27.83 22.19 -3.10
N SER A 204 -27.72 23.50 -2.83
CA SER A 204 -28.84 24.42 -2.75
C SER A 204 -29.65 24.50 -4.05
N ILE A 205 -28.98 24.46 -5.19
CA ILE A 205 -29.62 24.46 -6.50
C ILE A 205 -30.47 23.22 -6.76
N ARG A 206 -30.08 22.07 -6.22
CA ARG A 206 -30.74 20.79 -6.53
C ARG A 206 -31.62 20.24 -5.40
N TYR A 207 -31.26 20.41 -4.11
CA TYR A 207 -31.87 19.67 -3.00
C TYR A 207 -32.12 20.48 -1.72
N GLY A 208 -31.93 21.79 -1.75
CA GLY A 208 -31.99 22.63 -0.57
C GLY A 208 -30.69 22.57 0.27
N GLN A 209 -30.52 23.59 1.10
CA GLN A 209 -29.33 23.74 1.93
C GLN A 209 -29.32 22.70 3.04
N GLN A 210 -28.25 21.93 3.15
CA GLN A 210 -28.01 21.01 4.26
C GLN A 210 -26.63 21.32 4.84
N ASP A 211 -26.61 21.85 6.05
CA ASP A 211 -25.37 22.37 6.67
C ASP A 211 -24.70 21.35 7.62
N LYS A 212 -25.08 20.07 7.52
CA LYS A 212 -24.60 19.06 8.45
C LYS A 212 -23.46 18.27 7.86
N ILE A 213 -22.43 18.02 8.67
CA ILE A 213 -21.30 17.17 8.34
C ILE A 213 -21.72 15.76 7.90
N SER A 214 -22.83 15.23 8.44
CA SER A 214 -23.44 13.97 8.03
C SER A 214 -23.83 13.91 6.55
N ASP A 215 -23.85 15.06 5.89
CA ASP A 215 -24.15 15.15 4.46
C ASP A 215 -22.92 14.86 3.60
N ILE A 216 -21.72 15.00 4.16
CA ILE A 216 -20.45 14.80 3.46
C ILE A 216 -19.71 13.57 4.00
N ILE A 217 -19.82 13.33 5.31
CA ILE A 217 -19.15 12.21 5.98
C ILE A 217 -20.20 11.19 6.42
N SER A 218 -20.06 9.96 5.94
CA SER A 218 -20.91 8.84 6.33
C SER A 218 -20.57 8.39 7.75
N VAL A 219 -21.59 8.33 8.60
CA VAL A 219 -21.46 7.93 10.01
C VAL A 219 -22.26 6.65 10.25
N SER A 220 -21.62 5.66 10.90
CA SER A 220 -22.29 4.42 11.30
C SER A 220 -23.31 4.66 12.41
N ALA A 221 -24.19 3.68 12.65
CA ALA A 221 -25.15 3.70 13.77
C ALA A 221 -24.49 3.87 15.15
N THR A 222 -23.22 3.54 15.29
CA THR A 222 -22.41 3.68 16.51
C THR A 222 -21.61 4.99 16.56
N GLY A 223 -21.80 5.90 15.61
CA GLY A 223 -21.13 7.21 15.55
C GLY A 223 -19.74 7.22 14.91
N GLY A 224 -19.23 6.06 14.44
CA GLY A 224 -17.95 5.98 13.75
C GLY A 224 -18.04 6.45 12.29
N VAL A 225 -17.01 7.17 11.82
CA VAL A 225 -16.95 7.64 10.43
C VAL A 225 -16.60 6.48 9.50
N THR A 226 -17.42 6.23 8.49
CA THR A 226 -17.26 5.10 7.57
C THR A 226 -16.73 5.51 6.20
N GLY A 227 -16.84 6.78 5.84
CA GLY A 227 -16.32 7.28 4.57
C GLY A 227 -16.94 8.60 4.14
N TRP A 228 -16.67 8.98 2.92
CA TRP A 228 -17.36 10.09 2.26
C TRP A 228 -18.75 9.60 1.83
N VAL A 229 -19.77 10.43 2.07
CA VAL A 229 -21.11 10.18 1.51
C VAL A 229 -21.03 10.37 0.01
N ASP A 230 -21.10 9.27 -0.72
CA ASP A 230 -21.11 9.30 -2.17
C ASP A 230 -22.48 9.81 -2.67
N HIS A 231 -22.53 11.10 -2.91
CA HIS A 231 -23.65 11.74 -3.62
C HIS A 231 -23.39 11.82 -5.12
N THR A 232 -22.77 10.80 -5.72
CA THR A 232 -22.44 10.79 -7.15
C THR A 232 -23.60 11.19 -8.04
N ASN A 233 -24.83 10.87 -7.63
CA ASN A 233 -26.03 11.33 -8.31
C ASN A 233 -26.35 12.81 -8.09
N TYR A 234 -25.76 13.46 -7.10
CA TYR A 234 -26.13 14.82 -6.67
C TYR A 234 -25.00 15.85 -6.85
N LEU A 235 -23.76 15.42 -6.82
CA LEU A 235 -22.56 16.27 -6.83
C LEU A 235 -21.61 15.96 -7.99
N GLY A 236 -22.06 15.25 -9.00
CA GLY A 236 -21.23 14.68 -10.06
C GLY A 236 -20.15 15.63 -10.59
N PHE A 237 -20.43 16.92 -10.73
CA PHE A 237 -19.43 17.84 -11.25
C PHE A 237 -18.42 18.30 -10.19
N ILE A 238 -18.83 18.62 -8.95
CA ILE A 238 -17.87 19.02 -7.89
C ILE A 238 -16.99 17.85 -7.48
N TYR A 239 -17.60 16.69 -7.33
CA TYR A 239 -16.88 15.46 -7.07
C TYR A 239 -15.87 15.17 -8.18
N THR A 240 -16.29 15.31 -9.44
CA THR A 240 -15.43 15.10 -10.60
C THR A 240 -14.27 16.08 -10.62
N ASP A 241 -14.51 17.37 -10.35
CA ASP A 241 -13.47 18.39 -10.36
C ASP A 241 -12.44 18.18 -9.24
N ILE A 242 -12.91 17.99 -8.01
CA ILE A 242 -12.03 17.70 -6.87
C ILE A 242 -11.27 16.40 -7.10
N PHE A 243 -11.94 15.37 -7.59
CA PHE A 243 -11.34 14.08 -7.85
C PHE A 243 -10.30 14.15 -8.98
N THR A 244 -10.58 14.89 -10.04
CA THR A 244 -9.63 15.09 -11.15
C THR A 244 -8.39 15.80 -10.66
N GLU A 245 -8.52 16.90 -9.92
CA GLU A 245 -7.40 17.64 -9.32
C GLU A 245 -6.53 16.73 -8.43
N ILE A 246 -7.16 15.97 -7.53
CA ILE A 246 -6.44 15.04 -6.62
C ILE A 246 -5.77 13.92 -7.42
N ASN A 247 -6.45 13.38 -8.41
CA ASN A 247 -5.97 12.28 -9.23
C ASN A 247 -4.76 12.69 -10.08
N ASP A 248 -4.81 13.88 -10.67
CA ASP A 248 -3.71 14.43 -11.46
C ASP A 248 -2.48 14.74 -10.61
N ALA A 249 -2.68 15.05 -9.33
CA ALA A 249 -1.62 15.20 -8.34
C ALA A 249 -1.06 13.86 -7.80
N GLY A 250 -1.52 12.71 -8.28
CA GLY A 250 -1.08 11.39 -7.82
C GLY A 250 -1.90 10.82 -6.65
N GLY A 251 -3.16 11.22 -6.52
CA GLY A 251 -4.08 10.76 -5.48
C GLY A 251 -3.91 11.47 -4.13
N ASN A 252 -4.83 11.24 -3.20
CA ASN A 252 -4.74 11.77 -1.83
C ASN A 252 -3.98 10.80 -0.91
N THR A 253 -2.82 10.31 -1.37
CA THR A 253 -1.97 9.44 -0.56
C THR A 253 -1.26 10.23 0.55
N CYS A 254 -0.80 9.52 1.57
CA CYS A 254 0.09 10.03 2.61
C CYS A 254 1.44 9.30 2.57
N ALA A 255 2.42 9.81 3.31
CA ALA A 255 3.70 9.12 3.48
C ALA A 255 3.49 7.71 4.04
N VAL A 256 4.30 6.75 3.60
CA VAL A 256 4.15 5.33 3.97
C VAL A 256 4.38 5.05 5.46
N ASP A 257 5.01 5.97 6.16
CA ASP A 257 5.24 5.96 7.61
C ASP A 257 4.18 6.74 8.41
N ALA A 258 3.16 7.30 7.74
CA ALA A 258 2.04 7.97 8.40
C ALA A 258 1.12 6.96 9.11
N TYR A 259 0.34 7.47 10.05
CA TYR A 259 -0.62 6.68 10.85
C TYR A 259 0.01 5.52 11.65
N PRO A 260 1.01 5.77 12.49
CA PRO A 260 1.69 4.72 13.24
C PRO A 260 0.76 3.94 14.20
N GLU A 261 -0.34 4.56 14.66
CA GLU A 261 -1.37 3.89 15.46
C GLU A 261 -2.22 2.90 14.66
N GLY A 262 -2.12 2.93 13.34
CA GLY A 262 -2.73 1.98 12.41
C GLY A 262 -1.85 0.79 12.06
N ALA A 263 -0.76 0.59 12.79
CA ALA A 263 0.13 -0.55 12.57
C ALA A 263 -0.59 -1.88 12.75
N SER A 264 -0.21 -2.87 11.93
CA SER A 264 -0.65 -4.25 12.12
C SER A 264 0.07 -4.92 13.30
N TRP A 265 -0.40 -6.07 13.70
CA TRP A 265 0.18 -6.88 14.78
C TRP A 265 1.69 -7.15 14.61
N CYS A 266 2.19 -7.23 13.37
CA CYS A 266 3.61 -7.43 13.07
C CYS A 266 4.35 -6.12 12.77
N GLY A 267 3.70 -4.95 12.87
CA GLY A 267 4.31 -3.64 12.70
C GLY A 267 4.30 -3.09 11.28
N CYS A 268 3.56 -3.69 10.34
CA CYS A 268 3.34 -3.12 9.02
C CYS A 268 2.40 -1.91 9.09
N LEU A 269 2.72 -0.84 8.36
CA LEU A 269 1.91 0.37 8.27
C LEU A 269 1.11 0.44 6.97
N ASN A 270 0.02 1.21 7.03
CA ASN A 270 -0.87 1.47 5.89
C ASN A 270 -1.38 0.19 5.20
N MET A 271 -1.55 -0.91 5.95
CA MET A 271 -2.25 -2.12 5.47
C MET A 271 -3.77 -1.91 5.42
N CYS A 272 -4.22 -0.69 5.58
CA CYS A 272 -5.59 -0.25 5.54
C CYS A 272 -5.61 1.16 4.96
N GLY A 273 -6.20 1.35 3.78
CA GLY A 273 -6.23 2.62 3.07
C GLY A 273 -4.91 2.97 2.37
N ASN A 274 -4.69 4.22 2.10
CA ASN A 274 -3.59 4.82 1.37
C ASN A 274 -3.52 4.36 -0.11
N CYS A 275 -3.13 3.14 -0.39
CA CYS A 275 -3.21 2.55 -1.72
C CYS A 275 -3.60 1.07 -1.65
N TRP A 276 -4.34 0.60 -2.66
CA TRP A 276 -4.43 -0.82 -2.93
C TRP A 276 -3.04 -1.37 -3.21
N GLU A 277 -2.82 -2.62 -2.89
CA GLU A 277 -1.53 -3.26 -3.09
C GLU A 277 -1.66 -4.52 -3.94
N TRP A 278 -0.83 -4.60 -4.98
CA TRP A 278 -0.70 -5.79 -5.80
C TRP A 278 -0.28 -6.99 -4.98
N THR A 279 -0.90 -8.14 -5.27
CA THR A 279 -0.45 -9.45 -4.78
C THR A 279 -0.13 -10.36 -5.97
N SER A 280 0.67 -11.41 -5.72
CA SER A 280 0.95 -12.45 -6.71
C SER A 280 -0.20 -13.44 -6.91
N SER A 281 -1.24 -13.39 -6.06
CA SER A 281 -2.39 -14.28 -6.18
C SER A 281 -3.27 -13.92 -7.36
N ILE A 282 -3.69 -14.94 -8.11
CA ILE A 282 -4.51 -14.80 -9.30
C ILE A 282 -5.90 -15.41 -9.02
N GLU A 283 -6.94 -14.75 -9.50
CA GLU A 283 -8.32 -15.24 -9.46
C GLU A 283 -9.05 -14.98 -10.78
N VAL A 284 -10.22 -15.57 -10.94
CA VAL A 284 -11.13 -15.21 -12.04
C VAL A 284 -12.09 -14.14 -11.54
N ALA A 285 -12.05 -12.96 -12.17
CA ALA A 285 -12.91 -11.86 -11.79
C ALA A 285 -14.40 -12.22 -11.89
N GLN A 286 -15.13 -12.04 -10.81
CA GLN A 286 -16.55 -12.38 -10.73
C GLN A 286 -17.45 -11.22 -11.21
N ASN A 287 -16.96 -10.00 -11.13
CA ASN A 287 -17.70 -8.77 -11.40
C ASN A 287 -16.83 -7.76 -12.15
N GLY A 288 -17.43 -6.63 -12.51
CA GLY A 288 -16.72 -5.49 -13.10
C GLY A 288 -16.36 -5.71 -14.58
N ALA A 289 -15.52 -4.83 -15.09
CA ALA A 289 -15.07 -4.82 -16.50
C ALA A 289 -14.23 -6.05 -16.86
N GLU A 290 -13.60 -6.68 -15.88
CA GLU A 290 -12.71 -7.84 -16.06
C GLU A 290 -13.41 -9.18 -15.83
N LYS A 291 -14.75 -9.20 -15.66
CA LYS A 291 -15.52 -10.41 -15.38
C LYS A 291 -15.14 -11.56 -16.32
N GLY A 292 -14.84 -12.72 -15.73
CA GLY A 292 -14.44 -13.94 -16.44
C GLY A 292 -12.97 -13.97 -16.88
N GLN A 293 -12.19 -12.91 -16.63
CA GLN A 293 -10.77 -12.86 -16.94
C GLN A 293 -9.91 -13.21 -15.74
N SER A 294 -8.71 -13.70 -16.02
CA SER A 294 -7.67 -13.89 -14.98
C SER A 294 -7.11 -12.55 -14.56
N VAL A 295 -7.11 -12.28 -13.25
CA VAL A 295 -6.72 -11.00 -12.66
C VAL A 295 -5.89 -11.22 -11.39
N ASN A 296 -5.02 -10.28 -11.07
CA ASN A 296 -4.32 -10.28 -9.79
C ASN A 296 -5.18 -9.68 -8.69
N VAL A 297 -5.19 -10.34 -7.54
CA VAL A 297 -5.86 -9.85 -6.33
C VAL A 297 -5.15 -8.61 -5.81
N ILE A 298 -5.91 -7.57 -5.46
CA ILE A 298 -5.42 -6.38 -4.76
C ILE A 298 -6.00 -6.31 -3.35
N ARG A 299 -5.24 -5.75 -2.41
CA ARG A 299 -5.57 -5.70 -0.98
C ARG A 299 -5.43 -4.30 -0.39
N GLY A 300 -6.08 -4.06 0.76
CA GLY A 300 -5.82 -2.93 1.64
C GLY A 300 -6.78 -1.75 1.52
N GLY A 301 -7.46 -1.58 0.41
CA GLY A 301 -8.19 -0.34 0.17
C GLY A 301 -7.26 0.80 -0.28
N SER A 302 -7.78 1.99 -0.40
CA SER A 302 -6.98 3.14 -0.86
C SER A 302 -7.50 4.45 -0.27
N TRP A 303 -6.78 5.53 -0.54
CA TRP A 303 -7.19 6.90 -0.23
C TRP A 303 -8.59 7.26 -0.77
N TYR A 304 -9.09 6.53 -1.76
CA TYR A 304 -10.39 6.73 -2.38
C TYR A 304 -11.48 5.76 -1.87
N ALA A 305 -11.08 4.69 -1.20
CA ALA A 305 -12.01 3.67 -0.69
C ALA A 305 -12.73 4.12 0.58
N ASN A 306 -13.92 3.60 0.83
CA ASN A 306 -14.56 3.73 2.14
C ASN A 306 -13.95 2.75 3.16
N ALA A 307 -14.24 2.94 4.44
CA ALA A 307 -13.66 2.11 5.49
C ALA A 307 -13.96 0.62 5.34
N SER A 308 -15.12 0.24 4.82
CA SER A 308 -15.49 -1.18 4.63
C SER A 308 -14.65 -1.87 3.57
N SER A 309 -14.23 -1.14 2.54
CA SER A 309 -13.33 -1.64 1.50
C SER A 309 -11.86 -1.65 1.93
N CYS A 310 -11.53 -1.01 3.05
CA CYS A 310 -10.20 -1.01 3.64
C CYS A 310 -9.98 -2.12 4.68
N LYS A 311 -10.96 -3.00 4.91
CA LYS A 311 -10.79 -4.13 5.82
C LYS A 311 -9.70 -5.08 5.33
N ALA A 312 -8.96 -5.68 6.25
CA ALA A 312 -7.93 -6.67 5.95
C ALA A 312 -8.45 -7.84 5.10
N SER A 313 -9.68 -8.26 5.34
CA SER A 313 -10.35 -9.33 4.60
C SER A 313 -10.89 -8.91 3.23
N PHE A 314 -11.01 -7.59 2.97
CA PHE A 314 -11.60 -7.14 1.72
C PHE A 314 -10.65 -7.38 0.55
N ARG A 315 -11.13 -8.10 -0.46
CA ARG A 315 -10.45 -8.22 -1.74
C ARG A 315 -11.05 -7.17 -2.66
N GLY A 316 -10.21 -6.27 -3.14
CA GLY A 316 -10.62 -5.39 -4.24
C GLY A 316 -11.01 -6.22 -5.45
N GLU A 317 -11.82 -5.67 -6.33
CA GLU A 317 -11.99 -6.27 -7.66
C GLU A 317 -10.60 -6.50 -8.25
N GLY A 318 -10.31 -7.74 -8.65
CA GLY A 318 -9.03 -8.10 -9.24
C GLY A 318 -8.73 -7.25 -10.47
N ARG A 319 -7.47 -7.03 -10.75
CA ARG A 319 -6.99 -6.15 -11.81
C ARG A 319 -6.10 -6.91 -12.79
N LYS A 320 -6.16 -6.54 -14.08
CA LYS A 320 -5.23 -7.07 -15.08
C LYS A 320 -3.79 -6.75 -14.71
N ALA A 321 -2.91 -7.75 -14.77
CA ALA A 321 -1.49 -7.58 -14.46
C ALA A 321 -0.80 -6.49 -15.30
N SER A 322 -1.24 -6.30 -16.55
CA SER A 322 -0.67 -5.33 -17.49
C SER A 322 -1.23 -3.90 -17.38
N SER A 323 -2.22 -3.67 -16.51
CA SER A 323 -2.88 -2.37 -16.38
C SER A 323 -2.43 -1.64 -15.12
N ALA A 324 -2.22 -0.33 -15.25
CA ALA A 324 -1.84 0.56 -14.15
C ALA A 324 -3.05 1.37 -13.66
N TYR A 325 -3.13 1.59 -12.36
CA TYR A 325 -4.28 2.26 -11.73
C TYR A 325 -3.82 3.34 -10.73
N ASN A 326 -4.57 4.42 -10.67
CA ASN A 326 -4.31 5.60 -9.83
C ASN A 326 -4.41 5.36 -8.31
N THR A 327 -4.89 4.20 -7.92
CA THR A 327 -5.08 3.83 -6.50
C THR A 327 -4.28 2.61 -6.09
N VAL A 328 -3.49 2.04 -7.00
CA VAL A 328 -2.78 0.77 -6.77
C VAL A 328 -1.27 0.97 -6.79
N GLY A 329 -0.64 0.58 -5.69
CA GLY A 329 0.79 0.43 -5.49
C GLY A 329 1.13 -1.01 -5.09
N PHE A 330 2.20 -1.22 -4.34
CA PHE A 330 2.60 -2.56 -3.88
C PHE A 330 3.58 -2.51 -2.71
N ARG A 331 3.68 -3.60 -1.97
CA ARG A 331 4.77 -3.88 -1.01
C ARG A 331 5.44 -5.20 -1.34
N LEU A 332 6.56 -5.46 -0.68
CA LEU A 332 7.43 -6.59 -0.98
C LEU A 332 7.44 -7.62 0.14
N VAL A 333 7.67 -8.87 -0.26
CA VAL A 333 8.18 -9.94 0.60
C VAL A 333 9.62 -10.22 0.21
N ALA A 334 10.48 -10.40 1.21
CA ALA A 334 11.87 -10.82 1.05
C ALA A 334 12.05 -12.25 1.58
N GLU A 335 12.78 -13.06 0.83
CA GLU A 335 13.13 -14.43 1.18
C GLU A 335 14.66 -14.60 1.07
N PRO A 336 15.32 -15.29 2.02
CA PRO A 336 16.73 -15.62 1.88
C PRO A 336 16.94 -16.43 0.59
N THR A 337 17.95 -16.08 -0.18
CA THR A 337 18.37 -16.87 -1.35
C THR A 337 18.96 -18.19 -0.85
N LYS A 338 18.47 -19.31 -1.37
CA LYS A 338 18.94 -20.66 -1.02
C LYS A 338 20.32 -20.95 -1.61
#